data_55eaaee91d2258d8e3b164e4f1d48d9f
#
_entry.id   55eaaee91d2258d8e3b164e4f1d48d9f
#
_cell.length_a   1.000
_cell.length_b   1.000
_cell.length_c   1.000
_cell.angle_alpha   90.00
_cell.angle_beta   90.00
_cell.angle_gamma   90.00
#
_symmetry.space_group_name_H-M   'P 1'
#
loop_
_entity.id
_entity.type
_entity.pdbx_description
1 polymer ?
#
loop_
_entity_poly.entity_id
_entity_poly.type
_entity_poly.pdbx_seq_one_letter_code
_entity_poly.pdbx_strand_id
1 'polypeptide(L)'
;MKTALIIEDNENNLELIKFILEQANYKTRFAMTGLAGVQQVLTIPPDFVILDIQLPDINGLEVLKRIRAHPVGKGVPVIAMTSYAMAGDREKLMAAGCTGYIEKPIDPMLVIGQIERVLGGGALP
;
A
#
# COMPACT_ATOMS: atom_id res chain seq x y z
N MET A 1 12.82 10.58 -8.67
CA MET A 1 11.85 9.50 -8.96
C MET A 1 11.45 8.84 -7.65
N LYS A 2 10.15 8.77 -7.38
CA LYS A 2 9.65 8.16 -6.14
C LYS A 2 9.70 6.65 -6.20
N THR A 3 9.93 6.04 -5.05
CA THR A 3 9.98 4.58 -4.90
C THR A 3 8.76 4.08 -4.16
N ALA A 4 8.08 3.11 -4.76
CA ALA A 4 6.95 2.42 -4.15
C ALA A 4 7.39 1.04 -3.67
N LEU A 5 6.97 0.66 -2.47
CA LEU A 5 7.09 -0.70 -1.99
C LEU A 5 5.73 -1.38 -2.13
N ILE A 6 5.69 -2.49 -2.84
CA ILE A 6 4.47 -3.26 -3.06
C ILE A 6 4.52 -4.48 -2.15
N ILE A 7 3.58 -4.59 -1.23
CA ILE A 7 3.44 -5.76 -0.35
C ILE A 7 2.26 -6.57 -0.85
N GLU A 8 2.55 -7.65 -1.58
CA GLU A 8 1.57 -8.46 -2.29
C GLU A 8 2.10 -9.88 -2.45
N ASP A 9 1.33 -10.88 -2.08
CA ASP A 9 1.74 -12.28 -2.17
C ASP A 9 1.37 -12.97 -3.49
N ASN A 10 0.43 -12.41 -4.24
CA ASN A 10 0.03 -12.98 -5.54
C ASN A 10 0.92 -12.43 -6.64
N GLU A 11 1.65 -13.31 -7.32
CA GLU A 11 2.59 -12.90 -8.36
C GLU A 11 1.94 -12.13 -9.50
N ASN A 12 0.75 -12.53 -9.92
CA ASN A 12 0.05 -11.86 -11.03
C ASN A 12 -0.34 -10.44 -10.65
N ASN A 13 -0.86 -10.26 -9.45
CA ASN A 13 -1.21 -8.93 -8.95
C ASN A 13 0.03 -8.06 -8.77
N LEU A 14 1.09 -8.64 -8.23
CA LEU A 14 2.36 -7.95 -8.05
C LEU A 14 2.91 -7.44 -9.39
N GLU A 15 2.96 -8.31 -10.40
CA GLU A 15 3.46 -7.94 -11.73
C GLU A 15 2.61 -6.86 -12.37
N LEU A 16 1.30 -6.93 -12.23
CA LEU A 16 0.40 -5.92 -12.77
C LEU A 16 0.64 -4.55 -12.12
N ILE A 17 0.67 -4.51 -10.80
CA ILE A 17 0.87 -3.26 -10.05
C ILE A 17 2.26 -2.68 -10.38
N LYS A 18 3.27 -3.53 -10.38
CA LYS A 18 4.63 -3.14 -10.72
C LYS A 18 4.70 -2.52 -12.11
N PHE A 19 4.10 -3.17 -13.10
CA PHE A 19 4.08 -2.67 -14.48
C PHE A 19 3.42 -1.29 -14.55
N ILE A 20 2.26 -1.14 -13.92
CA ILE A 20 1.52 0.13 -13.94
C ILE A 20 2.35 1.25 -13.31
N LEU A 21 2.97 0.98 -12.16
CA LEU A 21 3.78 1.96 -11.46
C LEU A 21 5.02 2.35 -12.26
N GLU A 22 5.70 1.37 -12.85
CA GLU A 22 6.90 1.63 -13.64
C GLU A 22 6.58 2.43 -14.90
N GLN A 23 5.44 2.19 -15.53
CA GLN A 23 4.98 2.99 -16.67
C GLN A 23 4.70 4.45 -16.28
N ALA A 24 4.38 4.69 -15.01
CA ALA A 24 4.14 6.03 -14.49
C ALA A 24 5.41 6.66 -13.87
N ASN A 25 6.57 6.08 -14.15
CA ASN A 25 7.89 6.56 -13.73
C ASN A 25 8.16 6.44 -12.23
N TYR A 26 7.58 5.45 -11.58
CA TYR A 26 7.95 5.09 -10.22
C TYR A 26 8.98 3.97 -10.23
N LYS A 27 9.91 4.01 -9.28
CA LYS A 27 10.73 2.84 -8.97
C LYS A 27 9.92 1.92 -8.09
N THR A 28 10.12 0.62 -8.22
CA THR A 28 9.37 -0.36 -7.43
C THR A 28 10.31 -1.29 -6.68
N ARG A 29 9.90 -1.61 -5.46
CA ARG A 29 10.43 -2.72 -4.67
C ARG A 29 9.23 -3.56 -4.27
N PHE A 30 9.46 -4.79 -3.83
CA PHE A 30 8.34 -5.64 -3.42
C PHE A 30 8.69 -6.51 -2.22
N ALA A 31 7.65 -6.94 -1.53
CA ALA A 31 7.71 -7.97 -0.50
C ALA A 31 6.48 -8.85 -0.68
N MET A 32 6.64 -10.15 -0.52
CA MET A 32 5.55 -11.11 -0.72
C MET A 32 4.91 -11.56 0.59
N THR A 33 5.41 -11.08 1.72
CA THR A 33 4.83 -11.32 3.04
C THR A 33 4.72 -10.02 3.81
N GLY A 34 3.83 -9.98 4.79
CA GLY A 34 3.65 -8.82 5.63
C GLY A 34 4.89 -8.50 6.45
N LEU A 35 5.51 -9.52 7.04
CA LEU A 35 6.71 -9.34 7.86
C LEU A 35 7.87 -8.80 7.05
N ALA A 36 8.09 -9.33 5.85
CA ALA A 36 9.14 -8.82 4.96
C ALA A 36 8.87 -7.37 4.56
N GLY A 37 7.60 -7.03 4.33
CA GLY A 37 7.20 -5.67 4.00
C GLY A 37 7.49 -4.70 5.14
N VAL A 38 7.13 -5.05 6.36
CA VAL A 38 7.42 -4.24 7.54
C VAL A 38 8.92 -4.00 7.66
N GLN A 39 9.72 -5.06 7.53
CA GLN A 39 11.17 -4.96 7.63
C GLN A 39 11.74 -4.01 6.58
N GLN A 40 11.28 -4.09 5.34
CA GLN A 40 11.75 -3.19 4.28
C GLN A 40 11.39 -1.73 4.55
N VAL A 41 10.18 -1.46 5.02
CA VAL A 41 9.77 -0.10 5.38
C VAL A 41 10.69 0.48 6.44
N LEU A 42 10.99 -0.29 7.46
CA LEU A 42 11.78 0.19 8.60
C LEU A 42 13.27 0.30 8.30
N THR A 43 13.78 -0.52 7.39
CA THR A 43 15.21 -0.52 7.03
C THR A 43 15.53 0.55 5.98
N ILE A 44 14.76 0.62 4.92
CA ILE A 44 14.92 1.59 3.83
C ILE A 44 13.53 2.12 3.48
N PRO A 45 13.06 3.19 4.15
CA PRO A 45 11.70 3.69 3.92
C PRO A 45 11.47 4.05 2.45
N PRO A 46 10.40 3.54 1.85
CA PRO A 46 10.00 3.98 0.51
C PRO A 46 9.28 5.31 0.57
N ASP A 47 9.00 5.89 -0.59
CA ASP A 47 8.18 7.10 -0.64
C ASP A 47 6.72 6.79 -0.32
N PHE A 48 6.26 5.59 -0.66
CA PHE A 48 4.94 5.12 -0.25
C PHE A 48 4.86 3.59 -0.38
N VAL A 49 3.83 3.03 0.25
CA VAL A 49 3.59 1.59 0.27
C VAL A 49 2.23 1.30 -0.36
N ILE A 50 2.20 0.30 -1.22
CA ILE A 50 0.95 -0.32 -1.69
C ILE A 50 0.82 -1.63 -0.92
N LEU A 51 -0.23 -1.76 -0.13
CA LEU A 51 -0.38 -2.87 0.81
C LEU A 51 -1.64 -3.68 0.49
N ASP A 52 -1.44 -4.94 0.12
CA ASP A 52 -2.56 -5.89 0.07
C ASP A 52 -2.95 -6.26 1.49
N ILE A 53 -4.25 -6.28 1.76
CA ILE A 53 -4.76 -6.58 3.10
C ILE A 53 -4.74 -8.08 3.39
N GLN A 54 -4.87 -8.90 2.35
CA GLN A 54 -4.85 -10.36 2.49
C GLN A 54 -3.47 -10.92 2.22
N LEU A 55 -2.69 -11.14 3.27
CA LEU A 55 -1.33 -11.67 3.18
C LEU A 55 -1.24 -13.03 3.88
N PRO A 56 -0.24 -13.86 3.53
CA PRO A 56 -0.19 -15.24 4.03
C PRO A 56 0.26 -15.38 5.48
N ASP A 57 1.03 -14.43 6.01
CA ASP A 57 1.63 -14.52 7.35
C ASP A 57 0.87 -13.68 8.37
N ILE A 58 0.76 -12.39 8.16
CA ILE A 58 -0.01 -11.48 8.99
C ILE A 58 -0.92 -10.65 8.09
N ASN A 59 -2.08 -10.23 8.60
CA ASN A 59 -2.99 -9.45 7.77
C ASN A 59 -2.51 -8.00 7.65
N GLY A 60 -3.11 -7.27 6.70
CA GLY A 60 -2.69 -5.89 6.42
C GLY A 60 -2.90 -4.93 7.59
N LEU A 61 -3.88 -5.17 8.46
CA LEU A 61 -4.07 -4.35 9.65
C LEU A 61 -2.88 -4.47 10.59
N GLU A 62 -2.37 -5.69 10.77
CA GLU A 62 -1.21 -5.93 11.62
C GLU A 62 0.05 -5.30 11.00
N VAL A 63 0.20 -5.37 9.67
CA VAL A 63 1.29 -4.69 8.95
C VAL A 63 1.27 -3.19 9.25
N LEU A 64 0.10 -2.56 9.14
CA LEU A 64 -0.08 -1.13 9.44
C LEU A 64 0.32 -0.81 10.87
N LYS A 65 -0.16 -1.58 11.83
CA LYS A 65 0.16 -1.37 13.24
C LYS A 65 1.65 -1.42 13.49
N ARG A 66 2.33 -2.42 12.90
CA ARG A 66 3.78 -2.58 13.06
C ARG A 66 4.56 -1.43 12.43
N ILE A 67 4.15 -0.99 11.23
CA ILE A 67 4.78 0.15 10.58
C ILE A 67 4.61 1.41 11.44
N ARG A 68 3.40 1.67 11.92
CA ARG A 68 3.10 2.89 12.68
C ARG A 68 3.67 2.89 14.09
N ALA A 69 4.05 1.71 14.62
CA ALA A 69 4.66 1.60 15.95
C ALA A 69 6.08 2.16 16.01
N HIS A 70 6.75 2.30 14.88
CA HIS A 70 8.12 2.82 14.80
C HIS A 70 8.15 4.25 14.28
N PRO A 71 9.01 5.12 14.84
CA PRO A 71 9.12 6.50 14.36
C PRO A 71 9.39 6.61 12.86
N VAL A 72 10.22 5.71 12.32
CA VAL A 72 10.55 5.67 10.89
C VAL A 72 9.30 5.44 10.04
N GLY A 73 8.39 4.59 10.50
CA GLY A 73 7.20 4.23 9.75
C GLY A 73 6.02 5.19 9.91
N LYS A 74 6.08 6.12 10.86
CA LYS A 74 4.92 6.98 11.15
C LYS A 74 4.54 7.92 10.02
N GLY A 75 5.50 8.37 9.24
CA GLY A 75 5.26 9.32 8.17
C GLY A 75 5.17 8.71 6.78
N VAL A 76 5.37 7.41 6.65
CA VAL A 76 5.34 6.76 5.33
C VAL A 76 3.89 6.57 4.88
N PRO A 77 3.51 7.12 3.72
CA PRO A 77 2.16 6.89 3.20
C PRO A 77 1.93 5.41 2.89
N VAL A 78 0.82 4.88 3.36
CA VAL A 78 0.43 3.49 3.10
C VAL A 78 -0.94 3.49 2.45
N ILE A 79 -1.02 2.93 1.25
CA ILE A 79 -2.26 2.83 0.49
C ILE A 79 -2.67 1.36 0.49
N ALA A 80 -3.78 1.05 1.14
CA ALA A 80 -4.29 -0.31 1.20
C ALA A 80 -5.05 -0.66 -0.08
N MET A 81 -4.84 -1.86 -0.58
CA MET A 81 -5.67 -2.41 -1.65
C MET A 81 -6.48 -3.57 -1.08
N THR A 82 -7.79 -3.52 -1.25
CA THR A 82 -8.68 -4.48 -0.61
C THR A 82 -9.88 -4.82 -1.50
N SER A 83 -10.26 -6.09 -1.49
CA SER A 83 -11.52 -6.56 -2.08
C SER A 83 -12.69 -6.33 -1.13
N TYR A 84 -12.41 -6.02 0.13
CA TYR A 84 -13.42 -5.85 1.17
C TYR A 84 -13.65 -4.37 1.43
N ALA A 85 -14.53 -3.77 0.64
CA ALA A 85 -14.81 -2.35 0.74
C ALA A 85 -16.07 -2.06 1.57
N MET A 86 -16.38 -2.91 2.53
CA MET A 86 -17.47 -2.63 3.45
C MET A 86 -17.07 -1.49 4.39
N ALA A 87 -18.05 -0.68 4.77
CA ALA A 87 -17.79 0.51 5.57
C ALA A 87 -16.97 0.25 6.84
N GLY A 88 -17.25 -0.86 7.52
CA GLY A 88 -16.50 -1.23 8.73
C GLY A 88 -15.03 -1.54 8.48
N ASP A 89 -14.71 -2.13 7.33
CA ASP A 89 -13.33 -2.46 6.99
C ASP A 89 -12.53 -1.19 6.66
N ARG A 90 -13.14 -0.26 5.95
CA ARG A 90 -12.53 1.03 5.65
C ARG A 90 -12.18 1.77 6.94
N GLU A 91 -13.12 1.82 7.88
CA GLU A 91 -12.91 2.50 9.16
C GLU A 91 -11.76 1.87 9.95
N LYS A 92 -11.67 0.53 9.95
CA LYS A 92 -10.58 -0.18 10.63
C LYS A 92 -9.23 0.14 10.01
N LEU A 93 -9.16 0.19 8.66
CA LEU A 93 -7.92 0.51 7.95
C LEU A 93 -7.48 1.94 8.26
N MET A 94 -8.39 2.89 8.20
CA MET A 94 -8.06 4.29 8.50
C MET A 94 -7.65 4.46 9.96
N ALA A 95 -8.35 3.79 10.88
CA ALA A 95 -8.01 3.83 12.30
C ALA A 95 -6.65 3.20 12.59
N ALA A 96 -6.23 2.21 11.80
CA ALA A 96 -4.92 1.58 11.95
C ALA A 96 -3.78 2.42 11.35
N GLY A 97 -4.09 3.54 10.69
CA GLY A 97 -3.10 4.45 10.15
C GLY A 97 -2.89 4.38 8.65
N CYS A 98 -3.81 3.79 7.91
CA CYS A 98 -3.80 3.80 6.45
C CYS A 98 -3.96 5.23 5.94
N THR A 99 -3.16 5.60 4.95
CA THR A 99 -3.25 6.94 4.34
C THR A 99 -4.41 7.03 3.36
N GLY A 100 -4.69 5.93 2.67
CA GLY A 100 -5.81 5.82 1.77
C GLY A 100 -6.05 4.36 1.42
N TYR A 101 -7.09 4.10 0.64
CA TYR A 101 -7.33 2.73 0.18
C TYR A 101 -7.88 2.74 -1.24
N ILE A 102 -7.67 1.65 -1.94
CA ILE A 102 -8.14 1.43 -3.31
C ILE A 102 -8.83 0.08 -3.36
N GLU A 103 -10.04 0.04 -3.90
CA GLU A 103 -10.79 -1.20 -4.02
C GLU A 103 -10.26 -2.08 -5.16
N LYS A 104 -10.21 -3.39 -4.90
CA LYS A 104 -9.96 -4.38 -5.95
C LYS A 104 -11.30 -4.76 -6.61
N PRO A 105 -11.30 -5.11 -7.89
CA PRO A 105 -10.15 -5.17 -8.79
C PRO A 105 -9.68 -3.76 -9.17
N ILE A 106 -8.36 -3.58 -9.29
CA ILE A 106 -7.83 -2.28 -9.69
C ILE A 106 -8.15 -2.03 -11.16
N ASP A 107 -8.45 -0.77 -11.48
CA ASP A 107 -8.61 -0.32 -12.86
C ASP A 107 -7.27 0.28 -13.31
N PRO A 108 -6.56 -0.37 -14.26
CA PRO A 108 -5.26 0.14 -14.70
C PRO A 108 -5.30 1.58 -15.23
N MET A 109 -6.45 2.03 -15.72
CA MET A 109 -6.61 3.37 -16.25
C MET A 109 -6.80 4.42 -15.16
N LEU A 110 -7.23 4.01 -13.96
CA LEU A 110 -7.58 4.93 -12.87
C LEU A 110 -6.62 4.88 -11.70
N VAL A 111 -5.92 3.76 -11.50
CA VAL A 111 -5.18 3.51 -10.26
C VAL A 111 -4.07 4.53 -10.00
N ILE A 112 -3.36 5.00 -11.03
CA ILE A 112 -2.31 6.00 -10.83
C ILE A 112 -2.90 7.31 -10.32
N GLY A 113 -4.02 7.75 -10.89
CA GLY A 113 -4.70 8.95 -10.40
C GLY A 113 -5.16 8.81 -8.96
N GLN A 114 -5.65 7.64 -8.59
CA GLN A 114 -6.06 7.35 -7.22
C GLN A 114 -4.88 7.41 -6.26
N ILE A 115 -3.74 6.82 -6.63
CA ILE A 115 -2.51 6.86 -5.85
C ILE A 115 -2.04 8.31 -5.67
N GLU A 116 -2.00 9.07 -6.75
CA GLU A 116 -1.53 10.46 -6.71
C GLU A 116 -2.41 11.35 -5.84
N ARG A 117 -3.70 11.13 -5.84
CA ARG A 117 -4.62 11.85 -4.96
C ARG A 117 -4.31 11.58 -3.49
N VAL A 118 -4.08 10.31 -3.14
CA VAL A 118 -3.73 9.95 -1.77
C VAL A 118 -2.40 10.58 -1.38
N LEU A 119 -1.39 10.49 -2.23
CA LEU A 119 -0.06 11.03 -1.96
C LEU A 119 -0.05 12.55 -1.88
N GLY A 120 -0.92 13.22 -2.64
CA GLY A 120 -1.03 14.66 -2.62
C GLY A 120 -1.73 15.20 -1.38
N GLY A 121 -2.22 14.34 -0.49
CA GLY A 121 -2.99 14.76 0.67
C GLY A 121 -4.32 15.38 0.28
N GLY A 122 -4.71 15.20 -0.99
CA GLY A 122 -5.92 15.79 -1.50
C GLY A 122 -7.14 15.07 -0.95
N ALA A 123 -8.04 15.84 -0.35
CA ALA A 123 -9.38 15.36 -0.18
C ALA A 123 -9.88 14.98 -1.57
N LEU A 124 -10.42 13.79 -1.70
CA LEU A 124 -11.09 13.42 -2.93
C LEU A 124 -12.25 14.39 -3.12
N PRO A 125 -12.40 14.93 -4.31
CA PRO A 125 -13.56 15.74 -4.58
C PRO A 125 -14.83 14.93 -4.43
#